data_b3c495161ab6d7137b77b26c0ad41829
#
_entry.id   b3c495161ab6d7137b77b26c0ad41829
#
_cell.length_a   1.000
_cell.length_b   1.000
_cell.length_c   1.000
_cell.angle_alpha   90.00
_cell.angle_beta   90.00
_cell.angle_gamma   90.00
#
_symmetry.space_group_name_H-M   'P 1'
#
loop_
_entity.id
_entity.type
_entity.pdbx_description
1 polymer ?
#
loop_
_entity_poly.entity_id
_entity_poly.type
_entity_poly.pdbx_seq_one_letter_code
_entity_poly.pdbx_strand_id
1 'polypeptide(L)'
;MPSSGIRFPNNRGAPLDPGDLINSSSNLSKSLARGFCLVFAALALGSASAADPPAHIRGTIVSATADTLTVKTSEGNVSVAMDGSTRISGIVPSSLDQIKAGTFVGIANIPGTGAASALEVVVFPEAMRGAGLGDYPWDLAPQGSQLAQGSAMTNGTVKSSAANGAATTSAMTNGTVKNTSNASGLVLTVDYGKGEKTIQVPANAPVVGIVPADRSKLLPGAHVFVSTKKDAPKSAASVAVGIDGTVPPM
;
A
#
# COMPACT_ATOMS: atom_id res chain seq x y z
N MET A 1 3.22 54.78 -27.57
CA MET A 1 3.48 55.88 -26.61
C MET A 1 2.91 55.50 -25.24
N PRO A 2 3.59 55.74 -24.12
CA PRO A 2 5.04 55.71 -23.89
C PRO A 2 5.49 54.63 -22.91
N SER A 3 6.73 54.30 -23.04
CA SER A 3 7.68 53.63 -22.17
C SER A 3 7.69 54.23 -20.76
N SER A 4 7.87 53.38 -19.76
CA SER A 4 8.34 53.79 -18.44
C SER A 4 9.31 52.79 -17.90
N GLY A 5 10.60 53.12 -17.98
CA GLY A 5 11.71 52.38 -17.46
C GLY A 5 11.87 52.58 -15.94
N ILE A 6 12.24 51.52 -15.29
CA ILE A 6 12.65 51.54 -13.86
C ILE A 6 14.17 51.34 -13.81
N ARG A 7 14.85 52.36 -13.25
CA ARG A 7 16.31 52.42 -13.01
C ARG A 7 16.66 51.65 -11.74
N PHE A 8 17.77 50.89 -11.82
CA PHE A 8 18.50 50.38 -10.66
C PHE A 8 19.53 51.39 -10.16
N PRO A 9 19.73 51.62 -8.87
CA PRO A 9 20.88 52.35 -8.36
C PRO A 9 22.08 51.40 -8.15
N ASN A 10 23.17 51.81 -8.74
CA ASN A 10 24.50 51.32 -8.59
C ASN A 10 25.11 51.86 -7.29
N ASN A 11 25.66 51.07 -6.41
CA ASN A 11 26.44 51.55 -5.31
C ASN A 11 27.82 50.84 -5.31
N ARG A 12 28.80 51.67 -5.69
CA ARG A 12 30.22 51.35 -5.63
C ARG A 12 30.83 51.94 -4.36
N GLY A 13 31.83 51.27 -3.87
CA GLY A 13 32.87 51.90 -3.15
C GLY A 13 33.02 51.45 -1.73
N ALA A 14 34.11 51.13 -1.19
CA ALA A 14 35.48 51.53 -1.29
C ALA A 14 36.30 50.63 -0.37
N PRO A 15 37.62 50.60 -0.46
CA PRO A 15 38.48 49.61 0.17
C PRO A 15 38.88 50.01 1.58
N LEU A 16 39.20 49.04 2.43
CA LEU A 16 39.81 49.24 3.72
C LEU A 16 41.26 48.72 3.72
N ASP A 17 42.07 49.54 4.22
CA ASP A 17 43.51 49.50 4.37
C ASP A 17 44.01 48.48 5.40
N PRO A 18 45.22 47.97 5.27
CA PRO A 18 45.86 47.04 6.20
C PRO A 18 46.81 47.77 7.14
N GLY A 19 46.79 47.40 8.41
CA GLY A 19 47.86 47.78 9.32
C GLY A 19 47.43 47.82 10.78
N ASP A 20 47.81 46.82 11.55
CA ASP A 20 48.72 47.10 12.67
C ASP A 20 49.18 45.78 13.32
N LEU A 21 50.46 45.59 13.17
CA LEU A 21 51.28 44.70 13.98
C LEU A 21 51.52 45.34 15.35
N ILE A 22 51.66 44.54 16.39
CA ILE A 22 52.72 44.58 17.38
C ILE A 22 52.35 43.74 18.60
N ASN A 23 52.96 42.55 18.72
CA ASN A 23 53.98 42.20 19.69
C ASN A 23 53.64 42.33 21.20
N SER A 24 53.60 41.19 21.88
CA SER A 24 54.31 41.08 23.17
C SER A 24 54.53 39.62 23.58
N SER A 25 55.76 39.33 23.77
CA SER A 25 56.35 38.08 24.22
C SER A 25 56.29 37.86 25.74
N SER A 26 56.60 36.60 26.10
CA SER A 26 57.06 36.09 27.38
C SER A 26 56.01 35.64 28.40
N ASN A 27 55.98 34.42 28.92
CA ASN A 27 57.07 33.76 29.65
C ASN A 27 56.74 32.26 29.89
N LEU A 28 57.81 31.53 29.82
CA LEU A 28 58.10 30.18 30.19
C LEU A 28 57.67 29.82 31.64
N SER A 29 56.96 28.71 31.85
CA SER A 29 57.15 27.91 33.07
C SER A 29 56.76 26.44 32.83
N LYS A 30 57.70 25.58 33.05
CA LYS A 30 57.60 24.12 33.00
C LYS A 30 56.83 23.60 34.19
N SER A 31 55.88 22.69 33.95
CA SER A 31 55.45 21.70 34.95
C SER A 31 55.01 20.41 34.25
N LEU A 32 55.81 19.39 34.41
CA LEU A 32 55.46 18.01 34.12
C LEU A 32 54.39 17.58 35.11
N ALA A 33 53.21 17.21 34.58
CA ALA A 33 52.27 16.37 35.30
C ALA A 33 51.75 15.31 34.32
N ARG A 34 52.17 14.07 34.55
CA ARG A 34 51.62 12.86 33.92
C ARG A 34 50.15 12.72 34.32
N GLY A 35 49.25 13.08 33.43
CA GLY A 35 47.84 12.82 33.56
C GLY A 35 47.41 11.74 32.57
N PHE A 36 47.08 10.60 33.10
CA PHE A 36 46.52 9.42 32.42
C PHE A 36 45.14 9.79 31.91
N CYS A 37 44.98 10.15 30.63
CA CYS A 37 43.68 10.36 30.01
C CYS A 37 43.05 9.00 29.71
N LEU A 38 42.16 8.54 30.60
CA LEU A 38 41.16 7.50 30.31
C LEU A 38 40.19 8.06 29.29
N VAL A 39 40.35 7.67 28.02
CA VAL A 39 39.33 7.89 27.00
C VAL A 39 38.17 6.94 27.27
N PHE A 40 37.14 7.43 27.93
CA PHE A 40 35.82 6.77 27.98
C PHE A 40 35.18 6.92 26.60
N ALA A 41 35.39 5.93 25.74
CA ALA A 41 34.54 5.77 24.53
C ALA A 41 33.15 5.38 24.96
N ALA A 42 32.27 6.38 25.13
CA ALA A 42 30.84 6.14 25.27
C ALA A 42 30.34 5.57 23.93
N LEU A 43 30.17 4.24 23.86
CA LEU A 43 29.36 3.62 22.84
C LEU A 43 27.92 4.15 23.02
N ALA A 44 27.53 5.14 22.23
CA ALA A 44 26.16 5.47 22.04
C ALA A 44 25.49 4.30 21.28
N LEU A 45 24.91 3.38 22.03
CA LEU A 45 23.93 2.43 21.52
C LEU A 45 22.73 3.28 21.06
N GLY A 46 22.79 3.72 19.81
CA GLY A 46 21.63 4.30 19.14
C GLY A 46 20.52 3.27 19.15
N SER A 47 19.51 3.47 20.00
CA SER A 47 18.26 2.73 19.92
C SER A 47 17.70 2.98 18.53
N ALA A 48 17.86 2.03 17.62
CA ALA A 48 17.13 2.03 16.36
C ALA A 48 15.65 2.04 16.75
N SER A 49 15.01 3.19 16.60
CA SER A 49 13.56 3.30 16.72
C SER A 49 12.99 2.40 15.64
N ALA A 50 12.44 1.26 16.03
CA ALA A 50 11.71 0.43 15.09
C ALA A 50 10.58 1.28 14.53
N ALA A 51 10.61 1.53 13.23
CA ALA A 51 9.51 2.21 12.54
C ALA A 51 8.19 1.48 12.86
N ASP A 52 7.11 2.23 12.99
CA ASP A 52 5.80 1.61 13.16
C ASP A 52 5.49 0.71 11.95
N PRO A 53 4.91 -0.49 12.18
CA PRO A 53 4.56 -1.37 11.09
C PRO A 53 3.61 -0.68 10.11
N PRO A 54 3.73 -0.95 8.80
CA PRO A 54 2.85 -0.37 7.79
C PRO A 54 1.38 -0.75 8.06
N ALA A 55 0.46 0.08 7.58
CA ALA A 55 -0.98 -0.17 7.73
C ALA A 55 -1.42 -1.52 7.11
N HIS A 56 -0.68 -1.95 6.08
CA HIS A 56 -0.87 -3.24 5.41
C HIS A 56 0.45 -4.02 5.38
N ILE A 57 0.39 -5.27 5.82
CA ILE A 57 1.55 -6.17 5.85
C ILE A 57 1.25 -7.35 4.94
N ARG A 58 2.12 -7.56 3.95
CA ARG A 58 2.04 -8.66 2.99
C ARG A 58 3.24 -9.56 3.15
N GLY A 59 3.02 -10.87 3.13
CA GLY A 59 4.13 -11.80 3.23
C GLY A 59 3.72 -13.22 3.57
N THR A 60 4.65 -13.94 4.18
CA THR A 60 4.48 -15.34 4.55
C THR A 60 4.59 -15.50 6.05
N ILE A 61 3.72 -16.29 6.64
CA ILE A 61 3.76 -16.57 8.08
C ILE A 61 5.05 -17.29 8.44
N VAL A 62 5.79 -16.73 9.38
CA VAL A 62 6.93 -17.38 10.03
C VAL A 62 6.44 -18.19 11.24
N SER A 63 5.61 -17.56 12.05
CA SER A 63 5.00 -18.19 13.24
C SER A 63 3.71 -17.48 13.62
N ALA A 64 2.80 -18.24 14.22
CA ALA A 64 1.58 -17.72 14.83
C ALA A 64 1.40 -18.36 16.21
N THR A 65 1.11 -17.52 17.18
CA THR A 65 0.71 -17.92 18.54
C THR A 65 -0.72 -17.45 18.82
N ALA A 66 -1.21 -17.62 20.04
CA ALA A 66 -2.51 -17.10 20.43
C ALA A 66 -2.60 -15.56 20.27
N ASP A 67 -1.50 -14.84 20.54
CA ASP A 67 -1.49 -13.39 20.68
C ASP A 67 -0.57 -12.66 19.69
N THR A 68 0.22 -13.39 18.90
CA THR A 68 1.21 -12.79 18.00
C THR A 68 1.29 -13.53 16.68
N LEU A 69 1.33 -12.76 15.60
CA LEU A 69 1.60 -13.22 14.23
C LEU A 69 2.91 -12.61 13.75
N THR A 70 3.87 -13.43 13.35
CA THR A 70 5.13 -12.98 12.73
C THR A 70 5.08 -13.30 11.25
N VAL A 71 5.24 -12.26 10.43
CA VAL A 71 5.18 -12.31 8.96
C VAL A 71 6.54 -11.94 8.39
N LYS A 72 7.06 -12.75 7.48
CA LYS A 72 8.22 -12.44 6.65
C LYS A 72 7.76 -11.59 5.46
N THR A 73 8.18 -10.34 5.42
CA THR A 73 7.96 -9.40 4.31
C THR A 73 9.22 -9.26 3.46
N SER A 74 9.17 -8.45 2.39
CA SER A 74 10.34 -8.08 1.59
C SER A 74 11.41 -7.31 2.39
N GLU A 75 11.00 -6.62 3.46
CA GLU A 75 11.87 -5.76 4.28
C GLU A 75 12.36 -6.47 5.56
N GLY A 76 11.90 -7.69 5.81
CA GLY A 76 12.26 -8.47 6.99
C GLY A 76 11.05 -9.03 7.73
N ASN A 77 11.27 -9.51 8.97
CA ASN A 77 10.21 -10.05 9.79
C ASN A 77 9.48 -8.93 10.55
N VAL A 78 8.16 -8.92 10.44
CA VAL A 78 7.28 -8.02 11.19
C VAL A 78 6.39 -8.83 12.11
N SER A 79 6.30 -8.44 13.38
CA SER A 79 5.41 -9.07 14.36
C SER A 79 4.28 -8.13 14.72
N VAL A 80 3.05 -8.65 14.70
CA VAL A 80 1.84 -7.92 15.09
C VAL A 80 1.09 -8.70 16.17
N ALA A 81 0.50 -7.98 17.12
CA ALA A 81 -0.37 -8.56 18.11
C ALA A 81 -1.72 -8.96 17.51
N MET A 82 -2.28 -10.05 17.96
CA MET A 82 -3.63 -10.50 17.67
C MET A 82 -4.42 -10.63 18.97
N ASP A 83 -5.63 -10.17 18.98
CA ASP A 83 -6.55 -10.30 20.12
C ASP A 83 -7.89 -10.94 19.70
N GLY A 84 -8.84 -11.01 20.62
CA GLY A 84 -10.18 -11.56 20.36
C GLY A 84 -10.99 -10.78 19.35
N SER A 85 -10.60 -9.53 19.02
CA SER A 85 -11.25 -8.70 18.02
C SER A 85 -10.63 -8.82 16.62
N THR A 86 -9.47 -9.47 16.50
CA THR A 86 -8.80 -9.69 15.22
C THR A 86 -9.64 -10.63 14.35
N ARG A 87 -10.11 -10.12 13.21
CA ARG A 87 -10.87 -10.92 12.25
C ARG A 87 -9.93 -11.75 11.39
N ILE A 88 -10.26 -13.02 11.22
CA ILE A 88 -9.49 -13.94 10.36
C ILE A 88 -10.40 -14.43 9.24
N SER A 89 -9.91 -14.38 8.01
CA SER A 89 -10.60 -14.90 6.83
C SER A 89 -9.64 -15.70 5.97
N GLY A 90 -10.17 -16.71 5.29
CA GLY A 90 -9.45 -17.49 4.29
C GLY A 90 -9.59 -16.87 2.91
N ILE A 91 -8.55 -16.95 2.11
CA ILE A 91 -8.55 -16.56 0.71
C ILE A 91 -8.39 -17.80 -0.14
N VAL A 92 -9.30 -17.96 -1.09
CA VAL A 92 -9.35 -19.08 -2.03
C VAL A 92 -9.35 -18.57 -3.47
N PRO A 93 -8.88 -19.36 -4.45
CA PRO A 93 -9.01 -19.00 -5.86
C PRO A 93 -10.48 -18.80 -6.24
N SER A 94 -10.73 -17.83 -7.11
CA SER A 94 -12.03 -17.57 -7.72
C SER A 94 -11.85 -17.33 -9.22
N SER A 95 -12.92 -16.93 -9.92
CA SER A 95 -12.87 -16.68 -11.36
C SER A 95 -13.75 -15.49 -11.75
N LEU A 96 -13.47 -14.96 -12.95
CA LEU A 96 -14.27 -13.88 -13.54
C LEU A 96 -15.74 -14.27 -13.72
N ASP A 97 -16.05 -15.55 -13.88
CA ASP A 97 -17.42 -16.07 -14.06
C ASP A 97 -18.29 -15.88 -12.81
N GLN A 98 -17.67 -15.72 -11.65
CA GLN A 98 -18.37 -15.42 -10.40
C GLN A 98 -18.80 -13.95 -10.29
N ILE A 99 -18.27 -13.09 -11.16
CA ILE A 99 -18.52 -11.64 -11.11
C ILE A 99 -19.69 -11.31 -12.02
N LYS A 100 -20.85 -11.09 -11.41
CA LYS A 100 -22.12 -10.76 -12.10
C LYS A 100 -22.71 -9.49 -11.51
N ALA A 101 -23.71 -8.94 -12.19
CA ALA A 101 -24.52 -7.86 -11.59
C ALA A 101 -25.06 -8.31 -10.22
N GLY A 102 -24.94 -7.45 -9.24
CA GLY A 102 -25.28 -7.72 -7.84
C GLY A 102 -24.13 -8.28 -7.00
N THR A 103 -23.02 -8.79 -7.57
CA THR A 103 -21.87 -9.25 -6.79
C THR A 103 -21.21 -8.08 -6.06
N PHE A 104 -20.85 -8.25 -4.78
CA PHE A 104 -20.06 -7.30 -4.04
C PHE A 104 -18.56 -7.65 -4.20
N VAL A 105 -17.76 -6.69 -4.66
CA VAL A 105 -16.35 -6.90 -5.01
C VAL A 105 -15.47 -5.82 -4.40
N GLY A 106 -14.20 -6.16 -4.18
CA GLY A 106 -13.10 -5.23 -3.93
C GLY A 106 -12.12 -5.31 -5.09
N ILE A 107 -11.76 -4.19 -5.67
CA ILE A 107 -10.89 -4.14 -6.85
C ILE A 107 -9.76 -3.16 -6.60
N ALA A 108 -8.54 -3.67 -6.47
CA ALA A 108 -7.37 -2.83 -6.57
C ALA A 108 -7.16 -2.43 -8.03
N ASN A 109 -7.09 -1.14 -8.31
CA ASN A 109 -7.06 -0.64 -9.68
C ASN A 109 -6.16 0.59 -9.81
N ILE A 110 -5.71 0.83 -11.02
CA ILE A 110 -4.96 2.04 -11.42
C ILE A 110 -5.77 2.86 -12.41
N PRO A 111 -5.58 4.20 -12.44
CA PRO A 111 -6.21 5.05 -13.43
C PRO A 111 -5.86 4.59 -14.85
N GLY A 112 -6.82 4.65 -15.74
CA GLY A 112 -6.67 4.38 -17.17
C GLY A 112 -7.34 5.43 -18.03
N THR A 113 -7.12 5.39 -19.33
CA THR A 113 -7.78 6.28 -20.28
C THR A 113 -9.23 5.81 -20.49
N GLY A 114 -10.18 6.50 -19.85
CA GLY A 114 -11.62 6.20 -19.94
C GLY A 114 -12.13 5.22 -18.89
N ALA A 115 -11.41 4.14 -18.58
CA ALA A 115 -11.73 3.19 -17.53
C ALA A 115 -10.50 2.91 -16.67
N ALA A 116 -10.69 2.64 -15.38
CA ALA A 116 -9.61 2.15 -14.54
C ALA A 116 -9.23 0.72 -14.94
N SER A 117 -7.99 0.31 -14.69
CA SER A 117 -7.52 -1.05 -14.95
C SER A 117 -7.34 -1.79 -13.64
N ALA A 118 -8.00 -2.95 -13.49
CA ALA A 118 -7.86 -3.78 -12.29
C ALA A 118 -6.48 -4.42 -12.24
N LEU A 119 -5.89 -4.42 -11.05
CA LEU A 119 -4.70 -5.18 -10.69
C LEU A 119 -5.10 -6.56 -10.16
N GLU A 120 -6.19 -6.61 -9.40
CA GLU A 120 -6.71 -7.81 -8.74
C GLU A 120 -8.16 -7.60 -8.31
N VAL A 121 -8.88 -8.68 -8.12
CA VAL A 121 -10.29 -8.66 -7.70
C VAL A 121 -10.53 -9.63 -6.53
N VAL A 122 -11.22 -9.15 -5.52
CA VAL A 122 -11.73 -9.94 -4.40
C VAL A 122 -13.24 -10.03 -4.51
N VAL A 123 -13.77 -11.23 -4.54
CA VAL A 123 -15.22 -11.50 -4.47
C VAL A 123 -15.61 -11.72 -3.02
N PHE A 124 -16.45 -10.88 -2.48
CA PHE A 124 -16.93 -10.99 -1.11
C PHE A 124 -18.14 -11.91 -1.00
N PRO A 125 -18.23 -12.74 0.04
CA PRO A 125 -19.46 -13.45 0.34
C PRO A 125 -20.58 -12.45 0.74
N GLU A 126 -21.83 -12.82 0.53
CA GLU A 126 -22.96 -11.94 0.81
C GLU A 126 -22.98 -11.41 2.26
N ALA A 127 -22.56 -12.22 3.22
CA ALA A 127 -22.45 -11.81 4.63
C ALA A 127 -21.46 -10.65 4.88
N MET A 128 -20.57 -10.37 3.92
CA MET A 128 -19.61 -9.27 4.00
C MET A 128 -19.97 -8.10 3.07
N ARG A 129 -21.16 -8.09 2.49
CA ARG A 129 -21.63 -6.97 1.66
C ARG A 129 -21.52 -5.66 2.42
N GLY A 130 -20.96 -4.64 1.78
CA GLY A 130 -20.71 -3.33 2.38
C GLY A 130 -19.39 -3.21 3.14
N ALA A 131 -18.62 -4.29 3.29
CA ALA A 131 -17.30 -4.23 3.94
C ALA A 131 -16.36 -3.31 3.16
N GLY A 132 -15.89 -2.23 3.81
CA GLY A 132 -14.98 -1.27 3.19
C GLY A 132 -15.58 -0.52 1.99
N LEU A 133 -16.91 -0.39 1.89
CA LEU A 133 -17.58 0.29 0.79
C LEU A 133 -16.96 1.66 0.50
N GLY A 134 -16.53 1.90 -0.73
CA GLY A 134 -15.90 3.16 -1.12
C GLY A 134 -14.88 3.02 -2.25
N ASP A 135 -14.30 4.16 -2.62
CA ASP A 135 -13.15 4.29 -3.52
C ASP A 135 -12.09 5.15 -2.81
N TYR A 136 -10.92 4.60 -2.55
CA TYR A 136 -9.90 5.24 -1.73
C TYR A 136 -8.48 4.84 -2.14
N PRO A 137 -7.46 5.66 -1.81
CA PRO A 137 -6.06 5.35 -2.12
C PRO A 137 -5.65 3.98 -1.56
N TRP A 138 -4.86 3.26 -2.35
CA TRP A 138 -4.36 1.94 -2.01
C TRP A 138 -2.85 1.87 -2.24
N ASP A 139 -2.17 0.97 -1.56
CA ASP A 139 -0.71 0.86 -1.56
C ASP A 139 -0.17 -0.31 -2.41
N LEU A 140 -1.01 -0.88 -3.29
CA LEU A 140 -0.58 -1.91 -4.21
C LEU A 140 0.08 -1.28 -5.45
N ALA A 141 1.35 -1.64 -5.69
CA ALA A 141 2.02 -1.26 -6.91
C ALA A 141 1.79 -2.32 -8.01
N PRO A 142 1.60 -1.92 -9.28
CA PRO A 142 1.59 -2.88 -10.37
C PRO A 142 2.88 -3.68 -10.40
N GLN A 143 2.80 -5.00 -10.64
CA GLN A 143 3.99 -5.84 -10.74
C GLN A 143 4.95 -5.31 -11.82
N GLY A 144 6.22 -5.09 -11.42
CA GLY A 144 7.27 -4.60 -12.32
C GLY A 144 7.29 -3.09 -12.55
N SER A 145 6.41 -2.30 -11.94
CA SER A 145 6.48 -0.83 -12.00
C SER A 145 7.21 -0.27 -10.77
N GLN A 146 8.24 0.54 -11.02
CA GLN A 146 8.85 1.40 -10.01
C GLN A 146 8.06 2.72 -9.84
N LEU A 147 6.93 2.83 -10.48
CA LEU A 147 6.11 4.03 -10.45
C LEU A 147 5.21 3.98 -9.23
N ALA A 148 5.50 4.81 -8.25
CA ALA A 148 4.63 5.20 -7.15
C ALA A 148 3.39 5.98 -7.65
N GLN A 149 2.74 5.53 -8.71
CA GLN A 149 1.42 6.02 -9.08
C GLN A 149 0.42 5.22 -8.25
N GLY A 150 -0.14 5.89 -7.26
CA GLY A 150 -1.06 5.31 -6.31
C GLY A 150 -2.15 4.50 -6.99
N SER A 151 -2.32 3.26 -6.55
CA SER A 151 -3.51 2.49 -6.87
C SER A 151 -4.68 2.96 -6.01
N ALA A 152 -5.87 2.55 -6.37
CA ALA A 152 -7.08 2.74 -5.59
C ALA A 152 -7.71 1.38 -5.28
N MET A 153 -8.35 1.28 -4.11
CA MET A 153 -9.24 0.19 -3.78
C MET A 153 -10.68 0.67 -3.99
N THR A 154 -11.40 0.01 -4.86
CA THR A 154 -12.83 0.26 -5.10
C THR A 154 -13.62 -0.94 -4.58
N ASN A 155 -14.33 -0.76 -3.47
CA ASN A 155 -15.25 -1.77 -2.93
C ASN A 155 -16.69 -1.36 -3.22
N GLY A 156 -17.43 -2.21 -3.89
CA GLY A 156 -18.78 -1.87 -4.30
C GLY A 156 -19.56 -3.02 -4.91
N THR A 157 -20.81 -2.73 -5.28
CA THR A 157 -21.68 -3.67 -5.96
C THR A 157 -21.54 -3.51 -7.47
N VAL A 158 -21.33 -4.60 -8.17
CA VAL A 158 -21.31 -4.65 -9.63
C VAL A 158 -22.70 -4.35 -10.15
N LYS A 159 -22.87 -3.24 -10.88
CA LYS A 159 -24.12 -2.87 -11.57
C LYS A 159 -24.25 -3.59 -12.90
N SER A 160 -23.16 -3.65 -13.64
CA SER A 160 -23.10 -4.33 -14.94
C SER A 160 -21.74 -5.00 -15.13
N SER A 161 -21.74 -6.07 -15.89
CA SER A 161 -20.57 -6.84 -16.28
C SER A 161 -20.71 -7.20 -17.75
N ALA A 162 -19.74 -6.81 -18.57
CA ALA A 162 -19.69 -7.14 -20.00
C ALA A 162 -18.31 -7.69 -20.36
N ALA A 163 -18.25 -8.58 -21.34
CA ALA A 163 -16.97 -9.05 -21.88
C ALA A 163 -16.17 -7.85 -22.43
N ASN A 164 -14.86 -7.81 -22.15
CA ASN A 164 -13.99 -6.78 -22.67
C ASN A 164 -13.97 -6.86 -24.23
N GLY A 165 -14.21 -5.74 -24.90
CA GLY A 165 -14.36 -5.69 -26.36
C GLY A 165 -15.81 -5.83 -26.87
N ALA A 166 -16.80 -6.09 -26.00
CA ALA A 166 -18.20 -5.91 -26.37
C ALA A 166 -18.48 -4.41 -26.51
N ALA A 167 -18.92 -4.00 -27.72
CA ALA A 167 -19.33 -2.63 -27.97
C ALA A 167 -20.49 -2.26 -27.04
N THR A 168 -20.32 -1.22 -26.22
CA THR A 168 -21.38 -0.63 -25.38
C THR A 168 -22.32 0.21 -26.25
N THR A 169 -22.93 -0.38 -27.26
CA THR A 169 -24.08 0.21 -27.93
C THR A 169 -25.33 -0.36 -27.26
N SER A 170 -26.13 0.51 -26.65
CA SER A 170 -27.47 0.19 -26.18
C SER A 170 -28.34 -0.26 -27.38
N ALA A 171 -28.27 -1.54 -27.71
CA ALA A 171 -29.20 -2.19 -28.62
C ALA A 171 -29.82 -3.35 -27.83
N MET A 172 -31.12 -3.32 -27.59
CA MET A 172 -31.87 -4.48 -27.17
C MET A 172 -31.78 -5.51 -28.30
N THR A 173 -30.91 -6.47 -28.18
CA THR A 173 -30.89 -7.63 -29.07
C THR A 173 -31.41 -8.81 -28.26
N ASN A 174 -32.65 -9.24 -28.51
CA ASN A 174 -33.19 -10.50 -28.02
C ASN A 174 -32.46 -11.64 -28.76
N GLY A 175 -31.37 -12.11 -28.20
CA GLY A 175 -30.58 -13.21 -28.71
C GLY A 175 -30.10 -14.09 -27.58
N THR A 176 -30.14 -15.43 -27.79
CA THR A 176 -29.54 -16.40 -26.85
C THR A 176 -28.04 -16.18 -26.82
N VAL A 177 -27.49 -15.75 -25.68
CA VAL A 177 -26.04 -15.62 -25.47
C VAL A 177 -25.45 -17.03 -25.50
N LYS A 178 -24.83 -17.42 -26.60
CA LYS A 178 -23.94 -18.57 -26.66
C LYS A 178 -22.60 -18.14 -26.08
N ASN A 179 -22.26 -18.72 -24.91
CA ASN A 179 -20.92 -18.66 -24.26
C ASN A 179 -20.06 -17.47 -24.67
N THR A 180 -20.17 -16.38 -23.97
CA THR A 180 -19.09 -15.38 -23.92
C THR A 180 -17.96 -15.99 -23.07
N SER A 181 -16.95 -16.53 -23.72
CA SER A 181 -15.72 -16.84 -23.04
C SER A 181 -15.14 -15.50 -22.51
N ASN A 182 -14.89 -15.38 -21.20
CA ASN A 182 -14.25 -14.22 -20.59
C ASN A 182 -12.74 -14.16 -20.96
N ALA A 183 -12.36 -14.72 -22.11
CA ALA A 183 -10.98 -14.77 -22.59
C ALA A 183 -10.34 -13.39 -22.79
N SER A 184 -11.16 -12.35 -22.96
CA SER A 184 -10.70 -10.96 -23.10
C SER A 184 -10.80 -10.15 -21.79
N GLY A 185 -11.25 -10.79 -20.70
CA GLY A 185 -11.53 -10.08 -19.45
C GLY A 185 -12.92 -9.46 -19.40
N LEU A 186 -13.18 -8.63 -18.38
CA LEU A 186 -14.48 -8.00 -18.12
C LEU A 186 -14.33 -6.48 -18.08
N VAL A 187 -15.39 -5.77 -18.42
CA VAL A 187 -15.62 -4.37 -18.07
C VAL A 187 -16.74 -4.32 -17.05
N LEU A 188 -16.45 -3.79 -15.88
CA LEU A 188 -17.38 -3.70 -14.76
C LEU A 188 -17.77 -2.25 -14.52
N THR A 189 -19.03 -1.99 -14.24
CA THR A 189 -19.49 -0.76 -13.58
C THR A 189 -19.76 -1.09 -12.12
N VAL A 190 -19.04 -0.47 -11.21
CA VAL A 190 -19.11 -0.72 -9.76
C VAL A 190 -19.65 0.50 -9.05
N ASP A 191 -20.74 0.31 -8.33
CA ASP A 191 -21.31 1.31 -7.42
C ASP A 191 -20.64 1.19 -6.06
N TYR A 192 -19.87 2.21 -5.69
CA TYR A 192 -19.15 2.26 -4.42
C TYR A 192 -19.85 3.15 -3.37
N GLY A 193 -21.13 3.43 -3.56
CA GLY A 193 -21.99 4.15 -2.60
C GLY A 193 -21.97 5.68 -2.73
N LYS A 194 -20.89 6.27 -3.25
CA LYS A 194 -20.76 7.72 -3.53
C LYS A 194 -20.72 8.02 -5.02
N GLY A 195 -20.85 7.02 -5.86
CA GLY A 195 -20.77 7.10 -7.30
C GLY A 195 -20.51 5.75 -7.93
N GLU A 196 -20.29 5.76 -9.22
CA GLU A 196 -19.98 4.58 -10.01
C GLU A 196 -18.60 4.73 -10.66
N LYS A 197 -17.89 3.60 -10.80
CA LYS A 197 -16.59 3.54 -11.46
C LYS A 197 -16.59 2.43 -12.49
N THR A 198 -16.13 2.75 -13.69
CA THR A 198 -15.90 1.75 -14.73
C THR A 198 -14.50 1.21 -14.61
N ILE A 199 -14.37 -0.10 -14.48
CA ILE A 199 -13.12 -0.80 -14.27
C ILE A 199 -13.00 -1.93 -15.30
N GLN A 200 -11.91 -1.93 -16.04
CA GLN A 200 -11.53 -3.01 -16.92
C GLN A 200 -10.74 -4.04 -16.14
N VAL A 201 -11.20 -5.28 -16.11
CA VAL A 201 -10.53 -6.41 -15.47
C VAL A 201 -9.89 -7.25 -16.56
N PRO A 202 -8.56 -7.27 -16.68
CA PRO A 202 -7.86 -8.13 -17.63
C PRO A 202 -8.17 -9.62 -17.38
N ALA A 203 -8.13 -10.44 -18.42
CA ALA A 203 -8.42 -11.88 -18.31
C ALA A 203 -7.46 -12.63 -17.36
N ASN A 204 -6.23 -12.11 -17.21
CA ASN A 204 -5.19 -12.65 -16.34
C ASN A 204 -5.12 -11.98 -14.96
N ALA A 205 -6.03 -11.06 -14.65
CA ALA A 205 -6.08 -10.47 -13.33
C ALA A 205 -6.37 -11.55 -12.27
N PRO A 206 -5.64 -11.58 -11.16
CA PRO A 206 -5.96 -12.47 -10.05
C PRO A 206 -7.37 -12.20 -9.53
N VAL A 207 -8.16 -13.28 -9.41
CA VAL A 207 -9.50 -13.22 -8.81
C VAL A 207 -9.56 -14.22 -7.68
N VAL A 208 -9.91 -13.75 -6.49
CA VAL A 208 -10.03 -14.58 -5.30
C VAL A 208 -11.38 -14.38 -4.61
N GLY A 209 -11.75 -15.35 -3.81
CA GLY A 209 -12.92 -15.29 -2.93
C GLY A 209 -12.51 -15.29 -1.46
N ILE A 210 -13.37 -14.74 -0.61
CA ILE A 210 -13.21 -14.79 0.84
C ILE A 210 -14.09 -15.89 1.40
N VAL A 211 -13.51 -16.70 2.29
CA VAL A 211 -14.22 -17.75 3.04
C VAL A 211 -14.00 -17.58 4.54
N PRO A 212 -14.89 -18.08 5.39
CA PRO A 212 -14.66 -18.13 6.82
C PRO A 212 -13.37 -18.89 7.16
N ALA A 213 -12.59 -18.37 8.08
CA ALA A 213 -11.40 -19.03 8.61
C ALA A 213 -11.18 -18.61 10.06
N ASP A 214 -10.35 -19.36 10.75
CA ASP A 214 -9.95 -19.13 12.14
C ASP A 214 -8.43 -19.22 12.31
N ARG A 215 -7.96 -19.11 13.54
CA ARG A 215 -6.53 -19.14 13.87
C ARG A 215 -5.83 -20.44 13.49
N SER A 216 -6.55 -21.55 13.35
CA SER A 216 -5.97 -22.84 12.94
C SER A 216 -5.41 -22.82 11.52
N LYS A 217 -5.82 -21.85 10.71
CA LYS A 217 -5.34 -21.63 9.34
C LYS A 217 -4.06 -20.79 9.26
N LEU A 218 -3.65 -20.16 10.36
CA LEU A 218 -2.42 -19.35 10.43
C LEU A 218 -1.18 -20.25 10.55
N LEU A 219 -0.91 -21.03 9.54
CA LEU A 219 0.19 -21.98 9.52
C LEU A 219 1.48 -21.36 8.97
N PRO A 220 2.67 -21.70 9.50
CA PRO A 220 3.93 -21.29 8.90
C PRO A 220 3.98 -21.66 7.42
N GLY A 221 4.47 -20.74 6.58
CA GLY A 221 4.53 -20.88 5.13
C GLY A 221 3.27 -20.38 4.39
N ALA A 222 2.13 -20.17 5.07
CA ALA A 222 0.96 -19.61 4.42
C ALA A 222 1.16 -18.12 4.08
N HIS A 223 0.68 -17.70 2.92
CA HIS A 223 0.66 -16.29 2.54
C HIS A 223 -0.41 -15.53 3.29
N VAL A 224 -0.11 -14.30 3.69
CA VAL A 224 -1.06 -13.45 4.42
C VAL A 224 -1.05 -12.00 3.94
N PHE A 225 -2.22 -11.40 4.07
CA PHE A 225 -2.41 -9.96 4.10
C PHE A 225 -2.97 -9.56 5.47
N VAL A 226 -2.31 -8.62 6.14
CA VAL A 226 -2.70 -8.14 7.46
C VAL A 226 -3.02 -6.66 7.37
N SER A 227 -4.20 -6.26 7.82
CA SER A 227 -4.50 -4.85 8.08
C SER A 227 -4.32 -4.56 9.56
N THR A 228 -3.56 -3.52 9.89
CA THR A 228 -3.33 -3.12 11.28
C THR A 228 -4.42 -2.16 11.78
N LYS A 229 -4.56 -2.03 13.09
CA LYS A 229 -5.46 -1.08 13.71
C LYS A 229 -4.89 0.33 13.56
N LYS A 230 -5.70 1.30 13.15
CA LYS A 230 -5.27 2.69 12.96
C LYS A 230 -4.66 3.31 14.21
N ASP A 231 -5.26 3.04 15.37
CA ASP A 231 -4.83 3.60 16.66
C ASP A 231 -3.83 2.70 17.40
N ALA A 232 -3.52 1.53 16.83
CA ALA A 232 -2.56 0.57 17.36
C ALA A 232 -1.86 -0.17 16.20
N PRO A 233 -0.91 0.47 15.51
CA PRO A 233 -0.31 -0.05 14.27
C PRO A 233 0.50 -1.35 14.47
N LYS A 234 0.77 -1.74 15.72
CA LYS A 234 1.38 -3.05 16.07
C LYS A 234 0.35 -4.14 16.35
N SER A 235 -0.94 -3.87 16.14
CA SER A 235 -2.03 -4.82 16.36
C SER A 235 -2.81 -5.06 15.09
N ALA A 236 -3.08 -6.32 14.77
CA ALA A 236 -3.86 -6.71 13.61
C ALA A 236 -5.36 -6.41 13.83
N ALA A 237 -5.97 -5.68 12.90
CA ALA A 237 -7.41 -5.53 12.81
C ALA A 237 -8.02 -6.74 12.08
N SER A 238 -7.36 -7.19 11.02
CA SER A 238 -7.76 -8.37 10.26
C SER A 238 -6.56 -9.10 9.65
N VAL A 239 -6.70 -10.40 9.46
CA VAL A 239 -5.74 -11.28 8.79
C VAL A 239 -6.49 -12.06 7.71
N ALA A 240 -6.09 -11.89 6.46
CA ALA A 240 -6.53 -12.70 5.35
C ALA A 240 -5.43 -13.72 5.04
N VAL A 241 -5.71 -15.00 5.23
CA VAL A 241 -4.74 -16.08 5.01
C VAL A 241 -5.06 -16.86 3.76
N GLY A 242 -4.08 -17.06 2.91
CA GLY A 242 -4.21 -17.88 1.72
C GLY A 242 -4.39 -19.35 2.08
N ILE A 243 -5.44 -19.96 1.54
CA ILE A 243 -5.72 -21.38 1.68
C ILE A 243 -5.08 -22.12 0.51
N ASP A 244 -4.48 -23.27 0.80
CA ASP A 244 -3.85 -24.16 -0.20
C ASP A 244 -2.84 -23.44 -1.13
N GLY A 245 -2.01 -22.57 -0.53
CA GLY A 245 -0.98 -21.84 -1.26
C GLY A 245 -1.47 -20.61 -2.03
N THR A 246 -2.75 -20.27 -1.92
CA THR A 246 -3.28 -19.03 -2.51
C THR A 246 -2.57 -17.81 -1.93
N VAL A 247 -2.12 -16.89 -2.79
CA VAL A 247 -1.57 -15.61 -2.36
C VAL A 247 -2.74 -14.64 -2.22
N PRO A 248 -3.00 -14.10 -1.00
CA PRO A 248 -3.99 -13.06 -0.86
C PRO A 248 -3.61 -11.88 -1.74
N PRO A 249 -4.48 -11.45 -2.65
CA PRO A 249 -4.35 -10.17 -3.32
C PRO A 249 -4.67 -9.09 -2.28
N MET A 250 -4.18 -7.92 -2.46
CA MET A 250 -4.41 -6.71 -1.63
C MET A 250 -3.14 -6.10 -1.08
#